data_0b205555819fae94be2381596262312e
#
_entry.id   0b205555819fae94be2381596262312e
#
_cell.length_a   1.000
_cell.length_b   1.000
_cell.length_c   1.000
_cell.angle_alpha   90.00
_cell.angle_beta   90.00
_cell.angle_gamma   90.00
#
_symmetry.space_group_name_H-M   'P 1'
#
loop_
_entity.id
_entity.type
_entity.pdbx_description
1 polymer ?
#
loop_
_entity_poly.entity_id
_entity_poly.type
_entity_poly.pdbx_seq_one_letter_code
_entity_poly.pdbx_strand_id
1 'polypeptide(L)'
;MKIYDISQELFGCCVFPGDPAPEKERVLSIADGDACNLTKLSMCAHNGTHLDAPFHFYKDGKTVDQLDLSKVIGEAKVVSFDGDLTEQDIDRICGDAPKRLLFKGKAVVTLKAAKAMNRHGICLVGVESQTVGPEDSPREVHLELLEKEVVLLEGLRLANVPDGIYLLNAAPINLGGCDGAPCRAVLLEQ
;
A
#
# COMPACT_ATOMS: atom_id res chain seq x y z
N MET A 1 -8.99 -21.78 6.78
CA MET A 1 -8.38 -20.56 6.19
C MET A 1 -8.69 -19.40 7.12
N LYS A 2 -7.68 -18.73 7.62
CA LYS A 2 -7.83 -17.52 8.43
C LYS A 2 -7.56 -16.28 7.54
N ILE A 3 -8.34 -15.24 7.70
CA ILE A 3 -8.22 -13.99 6.94
C ILE A 3 -7.87 -12.88 7.91
N TYR A 4 -6.82 -12.14 7.62
CA TYR A 4 -6.46 -10.92 8.30
C TYR A 4 -6.80 -9.73 7.39
N ASP A 5 -7.69 -8.87 7.84
CA ASP A 5 -7.91 -7.56 7.23
C ASP A 5 -6.80 -6.63 7.69
N ILE A 6 -5.97 -6.20 6.77
CA ILE A 6 -4.82 -5.33 7.03
C ILE A 6 -5.03 -3.90 6.52
N SER A 7 -6.31 -3.49 6.37
CA SER A 7 -6.69 -2.16 5.86
C SER A 7 -7.10 -1.22 6.98
N GLN A 8 -6.95 0.08 6.73
CA GLN A 8 -7.58 1.15 7.51
C GLN A 8 -9.08 1.28 7.16
N GLU A 9 -9.90 1.71 8.13
CA GLU A 9 -11.21 2.28 7.82
C GLU A 9 -10.99 3.64 7.16
N LEU A 10 -11.64 3.86 6.01
CA LEU A 10 -11.31 4.97 5.12
C LEU A 10 -11.56 6.35 5.74
N PHE A 11 -12.72 6.56 6.38
CA PHE A 11 -13.09 7.88 6.92
C PHE A 11 -12.43 8.21 8.26
N GLY A 12 -11.88 7.22 8.93
CA GLY A 12 -11.04 7.36 10.13
C GLY A 12 -9.56 7.13 9.89
N CYS A 13 -9.13 7.12 8.64
CA CYS A 13 -7.73 6.86 8.30
C CYS A 13 -6.81 8.02 8.68
N CYS A 14 -5.52 7.69 8.78
CA CYS A 14 -4.49 8.73 8.75
C CYS A 14 -4.44 9.33 7.33
N VAL A 15 -4.31 10.64 7.24
CA VAL A 15 -4.19 11.38 5.97
C VAL A 15 -2.77 11.96 5.91
N PHE A 16 -2.10 11.81 4.76
CA PHE A 16 -0.79 12.41 4.58
C PHE A 16 -0.89 13.94 4.67
N PRO A 17 0.06 14.64 5.32
CA PRO A 17 0.00 16.09 5.47
C PRO A 17 -0.12 16.83 4.13
N GLY A 18 -1.20 17.56 3.96
CA GLY A 18 -1.50 18.32 2.74
C GLY A 18 -2.51 17.66 1.80
N ASP A 19 -2.82 16.39 1.97
CA ASP A 19 -3.82 15.70 1.17
C ASP A 19 -5.25 16.02 1.62
N PRO A 20 -6.23 16.01 0.69
CA PRO A 20 -7.65 16.10 1.04
C PRO A 20 -8.08 14.89 1.87
N ALA A 21 -8.81 15.14 2.96
CA ALA A 21 -9.42 14.07 3.76
C ALA A 21 -10.59 13.42 3.00
N PRO A 22 -10.86 12.13 3.24
CA PRO A 22 -12.00 11.46 2.63
C PRO A 22 -13.31 11.92 3.27
N GLU A 23 -14.31 12.20 2.44
CA GLU A 23 -15.62 12.66 2.85
C GLU A 23 -16.73 11.76 2.32
N LYS A 24 -17.83 11.67 3.05
CA LYS A 24 -19.05 10.97 2.62
C LYS A 24 -20.27 11.86 2.78
N GLU A 25 -21.16 11.83 1.80
CA GLU A 25 -22.44 12.52 1.79
C GLU A 25 -23.57 11.51 1.64
N ARG A 26 -24.56 11.56 2.52
CA ARG A 26 -25.77 10.76 2.38
C ARG A 26 -26.72 11.47 1.40
N VAL A 27 -26.74 10.98 0.13
CA VAL A 27 -27.54 11.58 -0.95
C VAL A 27 -29.00 11.18 -0.85
N LEU A 28 -29.29 9.89 -0.48
CA LEU A 28 -30.62 9.37 -0.20
C LEU A 28 -30.61 8.62 1.14
N SER A 29 -31.70 8.68 1.88
CA SER A 29 -31.83 8.05 3.20
C SER A 29 -33.22 7.40 3.39
N ILE A 30 -33.24 6.11 3.71
CA ILE A 30 -34.49 5.41 4.06
C ILE A 30 -35.12 6.04 5.30
N ALA A 31 -34.32 6.55 6.24
CA ALA A 31 -34.84 7.21 7.45
C ALA A 31 -35.60 8.51 7.13
N ASP A 32 -35.30 9.15 6.00
CA ASP A 32 -35.94 10.36 5.50
C ASP A 32 -37.07 10.08 4.50
N GLY A 33 -37.39 8.80 4.26
CA GLY A 33 -38.49 8.35 3.39
C GLY A 33 -38.08 7.97 1.96
N ASP A 34 -36.78 7.95 1.64
CA ASP A 34 -36.30 7.52 0.35
C ASP A 34 -36.40 5.98 0.16
N ALA A 35 -36.37 5.51 -1.09
CA ALA A 35 -36.46 4.09 -1.43
C ALA A 35 -35.18 3.30 -1.04
N CYS A 36 -34.03 3.96 -0.90
CA CYS A 36 -32.74 3.34 -0.56
C CYS A 36 -31.81 4.32 0.16
N ASN A 37 -30.75 3.78 0.74
CA ASN A 37 -29.61 4.60 1.18
C ASN A 37 -28.61 4.73 0.05
N LEU A 38 -28.23 5.96 -0.32
CA LEU A 38 -27.20 6.26 -1.33
C LEU A 38 -26.14 7.17 -0.73
N THR A 39 -24.89 6.76 -0.84
CA THR A 39 -23.75 7.54 -0.31
C THR A 39 -22.81 7.91 -1.46
N LYS A 40 -22.51 9.19 -1.59
CA LYS A 40 -21.47 9.74 -2.45
C LYS A 40 -20.17 9.83 -1.65
N LEU A 41 -19.05 9.52 -2.29
CA LEU A 41 -17.70 9.61 -1.73
C LEU A 41 -16.90 10.69 -2.46
N SER A 42 -16.10 11.43 -1.71
CA SER A 42 -15.07 12.34 -2.21
C SER A 42 -13.79 12.05 -1.47
N MET A 43 -12.70 11.76 -2.19
CA MET A 43 -11.46 11.31 -1.56
C MET A 43 -10.24 11.48 -2.49
N CYS A 44 -9.06 11.56 -1.88
CA CYS A 44 -7.79 11.41 -2.57
C CYS A 44 -7.53 9.93 -2.89
N ALA A 45 -6.84 9.63 -3.98
CA ALA A 45 -6.41 8.28 -4.34
C ALA A 45 -5.50 7.64 -3.27
N HIS A 46 -4.81 8.47 -2.50
CA HIS A 46 -3.86 8.08 -1.45
C HIS A 46 -4.45 8.11 -0.03
N ASN A 47 -5.79 8.08 0.12
CA ASN A 47 -6.41 7.96 1.43
C ASN A 47 -6.50 6.51 1.92
N GLY A 48 -6.23 6.31 3.21
CA GLY A 48 -6.37 5.02 3.87
C GLY A 48 -5.29 4.01 3.45
N THR A 49 -5.67 2.74 3.31
CA THR A 49 -4.79 1.73 2.72
C THR A 49 -4.93 1.78 1.20
N HIS A 50 -3.83 2.05 0.53
CA HIS A 50 -3.81 2.34 -0.91
C HIS A 50 -2.54 1.85 -1.59
N LEU A 51 -2.54 1.87 -2.91
CA LEU A 51 -1.40 1.57 -3.76
C LEU A 51 -1.00 2.80 -4.56
N ASP A 52 0.33 2.99 -4.70
CA ASP A 52 0.90 3.92 -5.66
C ASP A 52 1.30 3.21 -6.93
N ALA A 53 0.93 3.81 -8.05
CA ALA A 53 1.37 3.43 -9.38
C ALA A 53 2.55 4.32 -9.84
N PRO A 54 3.37 3.89 -10.82
CA PRO A 54 4.46 4.70 -11.37
C PRO A 54 4.07 6.12 -11.78
N PHE A 55 2.84 6.33 -12.25
CA PHE A 55 2.32 7.64 -12.63
C PHE A 55 2.33 8.67 -11.49
N HIS A 56 2.35 8.22 -10.23
CA HIS A 56 2.42 9.11 -9.07
C HIS A 56 3.66 10.02 -9.08
N PHE A 57 4.82 9.51 -9.53
CA PHE A 57 6.08 10.28 -9.59
C PHE A 57 6.65 10.41 -10.99
N TYR A 58 6.14 9.68 -11.99
CA TYR A 58 6.63 9.67 -13.36
C TYR A 58 5.54 10.09 -14.34
N LYS A 59 5.77 11.19 -15.07
CA LYS A 59 4.82 11.77 -16.02
C LYS A 59 4.25 10.75 -17.03
N ASP A 60 5.08 9.85 -17.50
CA ASP A 60 4.73 8.83 -18.48
C ASP A 60 4.70 7.43 -17.83
N GLY A 61 4.56 7.36 -16.49
CA GLY A 61 4.45 6.14 -15.73
C GLY A 61 3.12 5.43 -15.95
N LYS A 62 3.08 4.13 -15.70
CA LYS A 62 1.83 3.35 -15.70
C LYS A 62 0.87 3.88 -14.63
N THR A 63 -0.39 4.01 -15.00
CA THR A 63 -1.50 4.32 -14.08
C THR A 63 -1.98 3.07 -13.36
N VAL A 64 -2.77 3.23 -12.30
CA VAL A 64 -3.18 2.12 -11.43
C VAL A 64 -3.96 1.02 -12.17
N ASP A 65 -4.78 1.39 -13.16
CA ASP A 65 -5.52 0.46 -14.04
C ASP A 65 -4.62 -0.33 -15.00
N GLN A 66 -3.36 0.09 -15.17
CA GLN A 66 -2.34 -0.58 -16.00
C GLN A 66 -1.40 -1.47 -15.18
N LEU A 67 -1.57 -1.53 -13.86
CA LEU A 67 -0.74 -2.40 -13.02
C LEU A 67 -1.05 -3.88 -13.31
N ASP A 68 0.00 -4.69 -13.38
CA ASP A 68 -0.14 -6.14 -13.41
C ASP A 68 -0.61 -6.63 -12.03
N LEU A 69 -1.82 -7.19 -11.96
CA LEU A 69 -2.41 -7.71 -10.73
C LEU A 69 -1.57 -8.81 -10.09
N SER A 70 -0.71 -9.50 -10.84
CA SER A 70 0.26 -10.45 -10.27
C SER A 70 1.27 -9.78 -9.33
N LYS A 71 1.44 -8.46 -9.37
CA LYS A 71 2.28 -7.73 -8.41
C LYS A 71 1.61 -7.55 -7.06
N VAL A 72 0.29 -7.46 -7.02
CA VAL A 72 -0.50 -7.12 -5.82
C VAL A 72 -1.29 -8.31 -5.25
N ILE A 73 -1.32 -9.44 -5.96
CA ILE A 73 -1.90 -10.71 -5.52
C ILE A 73 -0.82 -11.80 -5.59
N GLY A 74 -0.60 -12.51 -4.48
CA GLY A 74 0.35 -13.62 -4.40
C GLY A 74 1.04 -13.71 -3.05
N GLU A 75 1.98 -14.63 -2.89
CA GLU A 75 2.71 -14.78 -1.64
C GLU A 75 3.45 -13.50 -1.25
N ALA A 76 3.30 -13.10 0.01
CA ALA A 76 3.95 -11.97 0.63
C ALA A 76 4.53 -12.36 1.99
N LYS A 77 5.69 -11.80 2.33
CA LYS A 77 6.33 -12.00 3.63
C LYS A 77 6.05 -10.80 4.53
N VAL A 78 5.49 -11.07 5.70
CA VAL A 78 5.34 -10.09 6.78
C VAL A 78 6.57 -10.18 7.69
N VAL A 79 7.19 -9.03 7.96
CA VAL A 79 8.40 -8.90 8.78
C VAL A 79 8.22 -7.76 9.78
N SER A 80 8.37 -8.05 11.06
CA SER A 80 8.45 -7.02 12.11
C SER A 80 9.78 -6.27 12.01
N PHE A 81 9.70 -4.94 11.93
CA PHE A 81 10.90 -4.09 11.88
C PHE A 81 10.59 -2.70 12.41
N ASP A 82 11.52 -2.14 13.19
CA ASP A 82 11.44 -0.76 13.67
C ASP A 82 12.74 0.00 13.31
N GLY A 83 12.59 1.21 12.79
CA GLY A 83 13.69 2.09 12.41
C GLY A 83 14.08 1.98 10.93
N ASP A 84 15.27 2.50 10.59
CA ASP A 84 15.77 2.60 9.22
C ASP A 84 16.21 1.25 8.67
N LEU A 85 15.54 0.77 7.63
CA LEU A 85 15.96 -0.42 6.89
C LEU A 85 17.27 -0.15 6.16
N THR A 86 18.26 -1.00 6.37
CA THR A 86 19.54 -0.96 5.67
C THR A 86 19.56 -1.91 4.48
N GLU A 87 20.58 -1.77 3.62
CA GLU A 87 20.86 -2.71 2.54
C GLU A 87 21.04 -4.15 3.07
N GLN A 88 21.82 -4.31 4.16
CA GLN A 88 22.08 -5.61 4.78
C GLN A 88 20.80 -6.24 5.36
N ASP A 89 19.86 -5.44 5.88
CA ASP A 89 18.58 -5.94 6.33
C ASP A 89 17.77 -6.53 5.18
N ILE A 90 17.74 -5.84 4.04
CA ILE A 90 17.06 -6.32 2.84
C ILE A 90 17.72 -7.59 2.30
N ASP A 91 19.05 -7.62 2.20
CA ASP A 91 19.78 -8.82 1.74
C ASP A 91 19.46 -10.04 2.63
N ARG A 92 19.37 -9.84 3.96
CA ARG A 92 18.99 -10.90 4.90
C ARG A 92 17.52 -11.33 4.79
N ILE A 93 16.60 -10.37 4.58
CA ILE A 93 15.15 -10.62 4.52
C ILE A 93 14.77 -11.30 3.20
N CYS A 94 15.40 -10.88 2.10
CA CYS A 94 15.03 -11.32 0.76
C CYS A 94 15.44 -12.76 0.44
N GLY A 95 16.53 -13.30 0.90
CA GLY A 95 16.94 -14.71 0.68
C GLY A 95 16.03 -15.48 -0.30
N ASP A 96 15.33 -16.49 0.21
CA ASP A 96 14.30 -17.25 -0.53
C ASP A 96 12.88 -16.67 -0.35
N ALA A 97 12.75 -15.40 0.08
CA ALA A 97 11.46 -14.77 0.34
C ALA A 97 10.66 -14.51 -0.94
N PRO A 98 9.31 -14.47 -0.82
CA PRO A 98 8.44 -13.95 -1.88
C PRO A 98 8.84 -12.55 -2.31
N LYS A 99 8.49 -12.17 -3.55
CA LYS A 99 8.82 -10.85 -4.12
C LYS A 99 7.94 -9.70 -3.61
N ARG A 100 7.13 -9.96 -2.56
CA ARG A 100 6.30 -8.97 -1.87
C ARG A 100 6.71 -8.94 -0.40
N LEU A 101 7.09 -7.77 0.10
CA LEU A 101 7.51 -7.56 1.47
C LEU A 101 6.56 -6.60 2.17
N LEU A 102 6.07 -6.98 3.34
CA LEU A 102 5.22 -6.14 4.19
C LEU A 102 5.92 -5.94 5.53
N PHE A 103 6.19 -4.69 5.86
CA PHE A 103 6.89 -4.33 7.10
C PHE A 103 5.89 -3.90 8.17
N LYS A 104 5.86 -4.66 9.27
CA LYS A 104 5.08 -4.38 10.47
C LYS A 104 5.92 -3.56 11.44
N GLY A 105 5.30 -2.53 12.04
CA GLY A 105 5.97 -1.63 12.98
C GLY A 105 6.37 -0.30 12.34
N LYS A 106 7.39 0.34 12.88
CA LYS A 106 7.85 1.66 12.44
C LYS A 106 9.04 1.56 11.46
N ALA A 107 8.93 0.67 10.48
CA ALA A 107 9.98 0.50 9.48
C ALA A 107 10.03 1.71 8.54
N VAL A 108 11.21 2.24 8.31
CA VAL A 108 11.48 3.31 7.34
C VAL A 108 12.32 2.74 6.21
N VAL A 109 11.79 2.72 5.01
CA VAL A 109 12.54 2.28 3.82
C VAL A 109 13.52 3.38 3.43
N THR A 110 14.82 3.13 3.58
CA THR A 110 15.86 4.06 3.12
C THR A 110 16.12 3.91 1.63
N LEU A 111 16.76 4.91 1.00
CA LEU A 111 17.18 4.81 -0.40
C LEU A 111 18.12 3.62 -0.65
N LYS A 112 18.98 3.27 0.31
CA LYS A 112 19.85 2.08 0.21
C LYS A 112 19.05 0.78 0.24
N ALA A 113 18.04 0.71 1.11
CA ALA A 113 17.11 -0.42 1.18
C ALA A 113 16.30 -0.54 -0.13
N ALA A 114 15.78 0.57 -0.67
CA ALA A 114 15.05 0.60 -1.94
C ALA A 114 15.91 0.06 -3.10
N LYS A 115 17.17 0.48 -3.21
CA LYS A 115 18.12 -0.05 -4.19
C LYS A 115 18.38 -1.55 -4.02
N ALA A 116 18.47 -2.02 -2.78
CA ALA A 116 18.61 -3.45 -2.50
C ALA A 116 17.34 -4.21 -2.92
N MET A 117 16.15 -3.71 -2.60
CA MET A 117 14.88 -4.32 -3.05
C MET A 117 14.81 -4.46 -4.57
N ASN A 118 15.23 -3.42 -5.31
CA ASN A 118 15.32 -3.47 -6.78
C ASN A 118 16.28 -4.55 -7.26
N ARG A 119 17.46 -4.70 -6.64
CA ARG A 119 18.41 -5.78 -6.99
C ARG A 119 17.84 -7.18 -6.73
N HIS A 120 17.04 -7.35 -5.69
CA HIS A 120 16.37 -8.61 -5.36
C HIS A 120 15.10 -8.87 -6.19
N GLY A 121 14.71 -7.92 -7.05
CA GLY A 121 13.52 -8.05 -7.90
C GLY A 121 12.22 -8.05 -7.09
N ILE A 122 12.17 -7.29 -5.99
CA ILE A 122 10.93 -7.07 -5.24
C ILE A 122 9.94 -6.36 -6.15
N CYS A 123 8.69 -6.81 -6.17
CA CYS A 123 7.63 -6.23 -7.00
C CYS A 123 6.58 -5.44 -6.20
N LEU A 124 6.54 -5.63 -4.87
CA LEU A 124 5.71 -4.86 -3.96
C LEU A 124 6.39 -4.69 -2.62
N VAL A 125 6.34 -3.48 -2.07
CA VAL A 125 6.70 -3.18 -0.69
C VAL A 125 5.52 -2.53 0.03
N GLY A 126 5.18 -3.02 1.23
CA GLY A 126 4.10 -2.50 2.05
C GLY A 126 4.58 -2.04 3.42
N VAL A 127 3.98 -0.95 3.93
CA VAL A 127 4.29 -0.34 5.23
C VAL A 127 3.04 0.08 5.99
N GLU A 128 3.14 0.23 7.31
CA GLU A 128 2.04 0.74 8.14
C GLU A 128 1.94 2.28 8.12
N SER A 129 3.02 2.98 7.76
CA SER A 129 3.03 4.43 7.56
C SER A 129 2.23 4.86 6.32
N GLN A 130 1.93 6.17 6.21
CA GLN A 130 1.21 6.74 5.06
C GLN A 130 2.14 7.05 3.89
N THR A 131 3.42 6.67 3.99
CA THR A 131 4.38 6.78 2.89
C THR A 131 5.47 5.74 3.02
N VAL A 132 5.93 5.17 1.90
CA VAL A 132 7.13 4.34 1.82
C VAL A 132 8.34 5.27 1.77
N GLY A 133 9.14 5.24 2.85
CA GLY A 133 10.30 6.10 3.01
C GLY A 133 10.20 7.02 4.22
N PRO A 134 11.16 7.95 4.39
CA PRO A 134 11.10 8.96 5.42
C PRO A 134 9.91 9.91 5.19
N GLU A 135 9.10 10.18 6.23
CA GLU A 135 7.89 11.01 6.12
C GLU A 135 8.16 12.45 5.68
N ASP A 136 9.32 12.98 6.01
CA ASP A 136 9.76 14.35 5.65
C ASP A 136 10.41 14.45 4.26
N SER A 137 10.85 13.33 3.68
CA SER A 137 11.60 13.30 2.43
C SER A 137 11.42 11.99 1.63
N PRO A 138 10.17 11.56 1.35
CA PRO A 138 9.92 10.25 0.75
C PRO A 138 10.30 10.17 -0.74
N ARG A 139 10.47 11.32 -1.41
CA ARG A 139 10.57 11.43 -2.87
C ARG A 139 11.63 10.53 -3.51
N GLU A 140 12.84 10.47 -2.95
CA GLU A 140 13.94 9.69 -3.56
C GLU A 140 13.67 8.19 -3.52
N VAL A 141 13.04 7.70 -2.44
CA VAL A 141 12.64 6.30 -2.29
C VAL A 141 11.55 5.94 -3.29
N HIS A 142 10.53 6.80 -3.44
CA HIS A 142 9.46 6.62 -4.43
C HIS A 142 10.02 6.56 -5.84
N LEU A 143 10.88 7.52 -6.23
CA LEU A 143 11.52 7.52 -7.55
C LEU A 143 12.29 6.22 -7.81
N GLU A 144 13.11 5.77 -6.84
CA GLU A 144 13.91 4.55 -6.98
C GLU A 144 13.05 3.30 -7.20
N LEU A 145 11.95 3.15 -6.43
CA LEU A 145 11.09 1.97 -6.50
C LEU A 145 10.15 2.01 -7.69
N LEU A 146 9.49 3.15 -7.92
CA LEU A 146 8.50 3.30 -9.00
C LEU A 146 9.14 3.28 -10.39
N GLU A 147 10.43 3.67 -10.53
CA GLU A 147 11.18 3.51 -11.79
C GLU A 147 11.24 2.05 -12.23
N LYS A 148 11.34 1.13 -11.29
CA LYS A 148 11.36 -0.33 -11.53
C LYS A 148 9.95 -0.95 -11.46
N GLU A 149 8.93 -0.11 -11.46
CA GLU A 149 7.53 -0.53 -11.34
C GLU A 149 7.25 -1.38 -10.08
N VAL A 150 7.98 -1.15 -8.99
CA VAL A 150 7.64 -1.71 -7.68
C VAL A 150 6.39 -1.01 -7.18
N VAL A 151 5.37 -1.77 -6.80
CA VAL A 151 4.13 -1.21 -6.24
C VAL A 151 4.37 -0.86 -4.78
N LEU A 152 3.97 0.35 -4.38
CA LEU A 152 4.01 0.77 -2.98
C LEU A 152 2.62 0.56 -2.36
N LEU A 153 2.55 -0.13 -1.23
CA LEU A 153 1.31 -0.42 -0.51
C LEU A 153 1.39 0.24 0.87
N GLU A 154 0.66 1.33 1.04
CA GLU A 154 0.79 2.24 2.18
C GLU A 154 -0.41 2.17 3.13
N GLY A 155 -0.19 2.57 4.38
CA GLY A 155 -1.24 2.66 5.37
C GLY A 155 -1.77 1.32 5.85
N LEU A 156 -0.95 0.28 5.90
CA LEU A 156 -1.32 -1.04 6.39
C LEU A 156 -1.65 -1.07 7.88
N ARG A 157 -2.30 -2.14 8.33
CA ARG A 157 -2.58 -2.46 9.74
C ARG A 157 -2.17 -3.89 10.03
N LEU A 158 -0.92 -4.07 10.44
CA LEU A 158 -0.28 -5.38 10.61
C LEU A 158 -0.12 -5.80 12.08
N ALA A 159 -0.51 -4.98 13.04
CA ALA A 159 -0.26 -5.21 14.47
C ALA A 159 -0.68 -6.60 14.97
N ASN A 160 -1.77 -7.16 14.43
CA ASN A 160 -2.31 -8.47 14.83
C ASN A 160 -1.88 -9.62 13.89
N VAL A 161 -0.96 -9.37 12.95
CA VAL A 161 -0.47 -10.38 12.01
C VAL A 161 0.89 -10.90 12.52
N PRO A 162 1.05 -12.21 12.77
CA PRO A 162 2.37 -12.78 13.04
C PRO A 162 3.32 -12.62 11.85
N ASP A 163 4.63 -12.58 12.10
CA ASP A 163 5.62 -12.68 11.04
C ASP A 163 5.49 -14.02 10.31
N GLY A 164 5.56 -14.02 9.00
CA GLY A 164 5.36 -15.22 8.20
C GLY A 164 5.09 -14.94 6.72
N ILE A 165 4.75 -16.00 6.01
CA ILE A 165 4.36 -15.93 4.58
C ILE A 165 2.87 -16.17 4.48
N TYR A 166 2.19 -15.33 3.71
CA TYR A 166 0.74 -15.33 3.51
C TYR A 166 0.42 -15.12 2.04
N LEU A 167 -0.77 -15.51 1.62
CA LEU A 167 -1.31 -15.07 0.34
C LEU A 167 -1.91 -13.66 0.52
N LEU A 168 -1.26 -12.66 -0.08
CA LEU A 168 -1.75 -11.29 -0.13
C LEU A 168 -2.78 -11.13 -1.27
N ASN A 169 -3.86 -10.41 -0.99
CA ASN A 169 -4.70 -9.78 -1.99
C ASN A 169 -4.85 -8.29 -1.63
N ALA A 170 -4.23 -7.44 -2.44
CA ALA A 170 -4.29 -5.99 -2.33
C ALA A 170 -4.72 -5.36 -3.67
N ALA A 171 -5.61 -6.02 -4.41
CA ALA A 171 -6.12 -5.47 -5.66
C ALA A 171 -6.78 -4.10 -5.43
N PRO A 172 -6.34 -3.04 -6.13
CA PRO A 172 -6.90 -1.70 -5.99
C PRO A 172 -8.26 -1.57 -6.66
N ILE A 173 -9.00 -0.53 -6.32
CA ILE A 173 -10.14 -0.10 -7.14
C ILE A 173 -9.59 0.24 -8.54
N ASN A 174 -10.28 -0.22 -9.58
CA ASN A 174 -9.88 0.02 -10.97
C ASN A 174 -10.23 1.45 -11.40
N LEU A 175 -9.32 2.38 -11.14
CA LEU A 175 -9.46 3.80 -11.46
C LEU A 175 -8.63 4.13 -12.70
N GLY A 176 -9.28 4.26 -13.85
CA GLY A 176 -8.61 4.55 -15.12
C GLY A 176 -7.87 5.90 -15.10
N GLY A 177 -6.57 5.88 -15.42
CA GLY A 177 -5.74 7.07 -15.52
C GLY A 177 -5.29 7.67 -14.18
N CYS A 178 -5.50 6.99 -13.04
CA CYS A 178 -5.11 7.50 -11.73
C CYS A 178 -3.69 7.05 -11.32
N ASP A 179 -3.08 7.88 -10.48
CA ASP A 179 -1.74 7.72 -9.93
C ASP A 179 -1.65 6.73 -8.77
N GLY A 180 -2.78 6.40 -8.18
CA GLY A 180 -2.95 5.44 -7.09
C GLY A 180 -4.41 5.05 -6.91
N ALA A 181 -4.70 4.13 -6.00
CA ALA A 181 -6.06 3.80 -5.61
C ALA A 181 -6.12 3.09 -4.26
N PRO A 182 -7.17 3.31 -3.46
CA PRO A 182 -7.41 2.55 -2.25
C PRO A 182 -7.71 1.09 -2.56
N CYS A 183 -7.37 0.24 -1.59
CA CYS A 183 -7.67 -1.19 -1.65
C CYS A 183 -8.16 -1.72 -0.30
N ARG A 184 -8.90 -2.83 -0.31
CA ARG A 184 -9.12 -3.65 0.87
C ARG A 184 -8.07 -4.74 0.91
N ALA A 185 -6.89 -4.42 1.47
CA ALA A 185 -5.79 -5.37 1.58
C ALA A 185 -6.09 -6.45 2.63
N VAL A 186 -5.94 -7.71 2.24
CA VAL A 186 -6.14 -8.87 3.13
C VAL A 186 -5.01 -9.88 2.97
N LEU A 187 -4.69 -10.56 4.08
CA LEU A 187 -3.79 -11.71 4.08
C LEU A 187 -4.57 -12.98 4.41
N LEU A 188 -4.31 -14.04 3.65
CA LEU A 188 -4.90 -15.36 3.85
C LEU A 188 -3.81 -16.32 4.35
N GLU A 189 -4.06 -16.92 5.51
CA GLU A 189 -3.23 -18.00 6.08
C GLU A 189 -3.66 -19.32 5.43
N GLN A 190 -2.71 -20.00 4.79
CA GLN A 190 -2.93 -21.31 4.14
C GLN A 190 -2.82 -22.46 5.13
#